data_eeac4fcbc04a1c86ae183ad32d707798
#
_entry.id   eeac4fcbc04a1c86ae183ad32d707798
#
_cell.length_a   1.000
_cell.length_b   1.000
_cell.length_c   1.000
_cell.angle_alpha   90.00
_cell.angle_beta   90.00
_cell.angle_gamma   90.00
#
_symmetry.space_group_name_H-M   'P 1'
#
loop_
_entity.id
_entity.type
_entity.pdbx_description
1 polymer ?
#
loop_
_entity_poly.entity_id
_entity_poly.type
_entity_poly.pdbx_seq_one_letter_code
_entity_poly.pdbx_strand_id
1 'polypeptide(L)'
;MSNLDDILKSRRDTRHFTADEVPDEVIEKALQAGHWAPSVGLTDATRYYIIKSAEVKSAVKNLFLDYNKKAEELTDNPEQKELYKSLKLEAIDEAPIGLVIAYDRSVLNQFTIGTIGSNEAVKFSSVCAAQNIWLSLTEQGYGMGWVSILNYYQFKKILDLPENIEPLGYFCIGKPATNYGNQPMLQQLHWKQKSEAPNCTEIKTVIENPISDFVLKTQFETENETNFSRLLQEKIDSKTKPVGALGTLETLAFQIGTVFKTLNPKIINPNIVVFAADHGIANHGVSAYPQDVTRQMVNNFLEGGAAINLFCNQHEIQLSIL
;
A
#
# COMPACT_ATOMS: atom_id res chain seq x y z
N MET A 1 26.90 -26.70 -2.54
CA MET A 1 26.20 -25.39 -2.50
C MET A 1 24.94 -25.55 -3.35
N SER A 2 23.76 -25.28 -2.78
CA SER A 2 22.53 -25.28 -3.56
C SER A 2 22.60 -24.15 -4.60
N ASN A 3 22.10 -24.43 -5.81
CA ASN A 3 22.00 -23.44 -6.87
C ASN A 3 20.94 -22.37 -6.45
N LEU A 4 21.13 -21.12 -6.83
CA LEU A 4 20.17 -20.05 -6.57
C LEU A 4 18.76 -20.40 -7.02
N ASP A 5 18.62 -21.04 -8.19
CA ASP A 5 17.32 -21.50 -8.71
C ASP A 5 16.62 -22.48 -7.77
N ASP A 6 17.38 -23.39 -7.14
CA ASP A 6 16.85 -24.36 -6.18
C ASP A 6 16.33 -23.67 -4.93
N ILE A 7 17.06 -22.67 -4.43
CA ILE A 7 16.65 -21.87 -3.26
C ILE A 7 15.37 -21.06 -3.59
N LEU A 8 15.33 -20.40 -4.74
CA LEU A 8 14.17 -19.63 -5.18
C LEU A 8 12.92 -20.51 -5.33
N LYS A 9 13.09 -21.73 -5.89
CA LYS A 9 12.02 -22.70 -6.08
C LYS A 9 11.57 -23.38 -4.80
N SER A 10 12.47 -23.59 -3.83
CA SER A 10 12.17 -24.27 -2.55
C SER A 10 11.66 -23.33 -1.46
N ARG A 11 11.91 -22.00 -1.55
CA ARG A 11 11.41 -21.04 -0.55
C ARG A 11 9.88 -21.11 -0.44
N ARG A 12 9.40 -21.35 0.78
CA ARG A 12 7.96 -21.41 1.08
C ARG A 12 7.62 -20.52 2.27
N ASP A 13 6.38 -20.06 2.31
CA ASP A 13 5.77 -19.46 3.49
C ASP A 13 5.48 -20.58 4.51
N THR A 14 6.34 -20.67 5.53
CA THR A 14 6.35 -21.78 6.48
C THR A 14 5.38 -21.50 7.61
N ARG A 15 4.48 -22.47 7.91
CA ARG A 15 3.44 -22.35 8.95
C ARG A 15 3.48 -23.49 9.98
N HIS A 16 4.42 -24.42 9.86
CA HIS A 16 4.62 -25.51 10.79
C HIS A 16 6.10 -25.60 11.13
N PHE A 17 6.43 -25.44 12.39
CA PHE A 17 7.80 -25.45 12.88
C PHE A 17 7.99 -26.54 13.92
N THR A 18 9.22 -27.07 14.01
CA THR A 18 9.64 -27.87 15.16
C THR A 18 9.94 -26.96 16.34
N ALA A 19 9.98 -27.52 17.53
CA ALA A 19 10.38 -26.81 18.74
C ALA A 19 11.91 -26.64 18.88
N ASP A 20 12.67 -27.11 17.89
CA ASP A 20 14.13 -27.02 17.92
C ASP A 20 14.57 -25.54 17.96
N GLU A 21 15.54 -25.24 18.80
CA GLU A 21 16.15 -23.93 18.87
C GLU A 21 16.83 -23.57 17.53
N VAL A 22 16.78 -22.30 17.17
CA VAL A 22 17.52 -21.75 16.03
C VAL A 22 18.82 -21.17 16.54
N PRO A 23 19.99 -21.66 16.09
CA PRO A 23 21.28 -21.11 16.47
C PRO A 23 21.39 -19.62 16.11
N ASP A 24 22.01 -18.83 16.99
CA ASP A 24 22.17 -17.39 16.76
C ASP A 24 22.94 -17.09 15.47
N GLU A 25 23.92 -17.92 15.09
CA GLU A 25 24.70 -17.82 13.85
C GLU A 25 23.82 -17.90 12.60
N VAL A 26 22.72 -18.69 12.63
CA VAL A 26 21.76 -18.79 11.53
C VAL A 26 21.02 -17.46 11.35
N ILE A 27 20.63 -16.84 12.47
CA ILE A 27 19.96 -15.56 12.46
C ILE A 27 20.91 -14.45 12.04
N GLU A 28 22.11 -14.41 12.56
CA GLU A 28 23.14 -13.43 12.17
C GLU A 28 23.43 -13.48 10.68
N LYS A 29 23.63 -14.69 10.10
CA LYS A 29 23.85 -14.85 8.67
C LYS A 29 22.64 -14.39 7.86
N ALA A 30 21.43 -14.67 8.31
CA ALA A 30 20.21 -14.23 7.63
C ALA A 30 20.04 -12.71 7.69
N LEU A 31 20.29 -12.07 8.84
CA LEU A 31 20.23 -10.61 8.98
C LEU A 31 21.31 -9.92 8.14
N GLN A 32 22.52 -10.51 8.04
CA GLN A 32 23.56 -10.00 7.16
C GLN A 32 23.14 -10.07 5.69
N ALA A 33 22.47 -11.14 5.25
CA ALA A 33 21.90 -11.20 3.91
C ALA A 33 20.84 -10.10 3.67
N GLY A 34 20.02 -9.82 4.70
CA GLY A 34 19.09 -8.69 4.70
C GLY A 34 19.79 -7.34 4.55
N HIS A 35 20.93 -7.15 5.23
CA HIS A 35 21.71 -5.91 5.14
C HIS A 35 22.33 -5.69 3.74
N TRP A 36 22.58 -6.73 2.98
CA TRP A 36 23.06 -6.64 1.61
C TRP A 36 21.95 -6.30 0.58
N ALA A 37 20.72 -6.17 1.01
CA ALA A 37 19.65 -5.76 0.11
C ALA A 37 19.86 -4.31 -0.39
N PRO A 38 19.35 -3.97 -1.59
CA PRO A 38 19.39 -2.61 -2.07
C PRO A 38 18.64 -1.67 -1.12
N SER A 39 19.25 -0.54 -0.81
CA SER A 39 18.67 0.49 0.05
C SER A 39 18.57 1.82 -0.72
N VAL A 40 17.36 2.36 -0.83
CA VAL A 40 17.11 3.63 -1.52
C VAL A 40 17.96 4.74 -0.91
N GLY A 41 18.69 5.46 -1.76
CA GLY A 41 19.58 6.55 -1.32
C GLY A 41 20.62 6.14 -0.27
N LEU A 42 20.94 4.84 -0.13
CA LEU A 42 21.80 4.27 0.93
C LEU A 42 21.36 4.69 2.34
N THR A 43 20.07 4.78 2.57
CA THR A 43 19.51 5.23 3.86
C THR A 43 19.64 4.21 4.98
N ASP A 44 19.87 2.94 4.66
CA ASP A 44 19.90 1.81 5.62
C ASP A 44 18.74 1.87 6.63
N ALA A 45 17.55 2.14 6.10
CA ALA A 45 16.34 2.38 6.89
C ALA A 45 15.80 1.13 7.60
N THR A 46 16.20 -0.06 7.17
CA THR A 46 15.66 -1.32 7.70
C THR A 46 16.07 -1.54 9.17
N ARG A 47 15.11 -1.95 9.99
CA ARG A 47 15.29 -2.27 11.40
C ARG A 47 14.77 -3.67 11.69
N TYR A 48 15.47 -4.39 12.56
CA TYR A 48 15.15 -5.77 12.93
C TYR A 48 14.94 -5.88 14.43
N TYR A 49 13.84 -6.53 14.85
CA TYR A 49 13.55 -6.80 16.25
C TYR A 49 13.28 -8.30 16.43
N ILE A 50 14.10 -8.94 17.26
CA ILE A 50 13.99 -10.37 17.53
C ILE A 50 13.10 -10.57 18.76
N ILE A 51 12.11 -11.46 18.65
CA ILE A 51 11.14 -11.75 19.70
C ILE A 51 11.29 -13.21 20.09
N LYS A 52 11.79 -13.43 21.32
CA LYS A 52 11.88 -14.75 21.97
C LYS A 52 10.89 -14.87 23.16
N SER A 53 10.37 -13.73 23.67
CA SER A 53 9.43 -13.68 24.79
C SER A 53 8.09 -14.32 24.44
N ALA A 54 7.66 -15.31 25.24
CA ALA A 54 6.36 -15.95 25.12
C ALA A 54 5.20 -14.97 25.36
N GLU A 55 5.37 -14.00 26.26
CA GLU A 55 4.38 -12.97 26.57
C GLU A 55 4.12 -12.09 25.35
N VAL A 56 5.18 -11.59 24.71
CA VAL A 56 5.07 -10.77 23.49
C VAL A 56 4.46 -11.56 22.33
N LYS A 57 4.88 -12.82 22.14
CA LYS A 57 4.29 -13.72 21.14
C LYS A 57 2.79 -13.89 21.36
N SER A 58 2.36 -14.15 22.60
CA SER A 58 0.96 -14.30 22.95
C SER A 58 0.15 -13.03 22.67
N ALA A 59 0.69 -11.84 22.96
CA ALA A 59 0.04 -10.57 22.67
C ALA A 59 -0.13 -10.35 21.15
N VAL A 60 0.89 -10.66 20.36
CA VAL A 60 0.84 -10.59 18.89
C VAL A 60 -0.14 -11.60 18.32
N LYS A 61 -0.18 -12.82 18.87
CA LYS A 61 -1.13 -13.85 18.45
C LYS A 61 -2.57 -13.43 18.70
N ASN A 62 -2.87 -12.88 19.87
CA ASN A 62 -4.21 -12.38 20.17
C ASN A 62 -4.63 -11.29 19.18
N LEU A 63 -3.73 -10.37 18.84
CA LEU A 63 -3.98 -9.36 17.82
C LEU A 63 -4.26 -10.00 16.44
N PHE A 64 -3.48 -11.02 16.05
CA PHE A 64 -3.74 -11.77 14.82
C PHE A 64 -5.12 -12.42 14.84
N LEU A 65 -5.50 -13.12 15.92
CA LEU A 65 -6.78 -13.81 16.04
C LEU A 65 -7.97 -12.85 15.85
N ASP A 66 -7.91 -11.66 16.47
CA ASP A 66 -8.93 -10.63 16.35
C ASP A 66 -9.10 -10.18 14.90
N TYR A 67 -7.99 -9.94 14.19
CA TYR A 67 -8.02 -9.48 12.81
C TYR A 67 -8.29 -10.59 11.79
N ASN A 68 -7.86 -11.81 12.09
CA ASN A 68 -8.17 -12.97 11.27
C ASN A 68 -9.68 -13.29 11.29
N LYS A 69 -10.33 -13.14 12.44
CA LYS A 69 -11.78 -13.26 12.55
C LYS A 69 -12.52 -12.20 11.69
N LYS A 70 -12.06 -10.95 11.73
CA LYS A 70 -12.61 -9.89 10.86
C LYS A 70 -12.41 -10.20 9.38
N ALA A 71 -11.24 -10.75 9.00
CA ALA A 71 -10.97 -11.15 7.63
C ALA A 71 -11.88 -12.29 7.15
N GLU A 72 -12.20 -13.24 8.03
CA GLU A 72 -13.17 -14.31 7.77
C GLU A 72 -14.59 -13.76 7.47
N GLU A 73 -14.95 -12.65 8.10
CA GLU A 73 -16.27 -12.01 7.95
C GLU A 73 -16.39 -11.17 6.66
N LEU A 74 -15.30 -10.98 5.88
CA LEU A 74 -15.32 -10.20 4.64
C LEU A 74 -15.99 -10.92 3.46
N THR A 75 -16.28 -12.22 3.58
CA THR A 75 -17.00 -12.97 2.54
C THR A 75 -18.30 -13.54 3.04
N ASP A 76 -19.36 -13.37 2.25
CA ASP A 76 -20.68 -13.98 2.49
C ASP A 76 -20.81 -15.37 1.83
N ASN A 77 -19.79 -15.80 1.04
CA ASN A 77 -19.76 -17.11 0.41
C ASN A 77 -19.39 -18.18 1.45
N PRO A 78 -20.30 -19.13 1.80
CA PRO A 78 -20.05 -20.15 2.82
C PRO A 78 -18.87 -21.08 2.48
N GLU A 79 -18.73 -21.48 1.21
CA GLU A 79 -17.64 -22.38 0.78
C GLU A 79 -16.28 -21.69 0.92
N GLN A 80 -16.20 -20.43 0.50
CA GLN A 80 -14.98 -19.64 0.64
C GLN A 80 -14.63 -19.39 2.11
N LYS A 81 -15.64 -19.18 2.97
CA LYS A 81 -15.47 -18.99 4.40
C LYS A 81 -14.92 -20.25 5.08
N GLU A 82 -15.49 -21.41 4.77
CA GLU A 82 -14.98 -22.68 5.31
C GLU A 82 -13.57 -23.00 4.79
N LEU A 83 -13.30 -22.72 3.53
CA LEU A 83 -11.94 -22.85 2.99
C LEU A 83 -10.96 -21.92 3.72
N TYR A 84 -11.33 -20.65 3.95
CA TYR A 84 -10.50 -19.69 4.69
C TYR A 84 -10.17 -20.19 6.09
N LYS A 85 -11.15 -20.71 6.83
CA LYS A 85 -10.96 -21.29 8.17
C LYS A 85 -9.98 -22.47 8.20
N SER A 86 -9.93 -23.24 7.11
CA SER A 86 -9.00 -24.37 6.99
C SER A 86 -7.55 -23.94 6.78
N LEU A 87 -7.29 -22.67 6.44
CA LEU A 87 -5.96 -22.16 6.16
C LEU A 87 -5.20 -21.90 7.48
N LYS A 88 -4.01 -22.43 7.61
CA LYS A 88 -3.08 -22.05 8.68
C LYS A 88 -2.29 -20.82 8.27
N LEU A 89 -2.69 -19.64 8.76
CA LEU A 89 -2.17 -18.35 8.34
C LEU A 89 -1.13 -17.73 9.29
N GLU A 90 -0.85 -18.41 10.43
CA GLU A 90 0.16 -18.00 11.41
C GLU A 90 0.90 -19.21 11.99
N ALA A 91 1.98 -18.97 12.70
CA ALA A 91 2.72 -19.92 13.51
C ALA A 91 3.49 -19.20 14.64
N ILE A 92 2.86 -18.20 15.25
CA ILE A 92 3.50 -17.26 16.18
C ILE A 92 4.00 -18.00 17.43
N ASP A 93 3.19 -18.90 17.99
CA ASP A 93 3.58 -19.67 19.18
C ASP A 93 4.51 -20.83 18.86
N GLU A 94 4.34 -21.46 17.69
CA GLU A 94 5.10 -22.65 17.30
C GLU A 94 6.53 -22.33 16.87
N ALA A 95 6.73 -21.18 16.23
CA ALA A 95 8.05 -20.78 15.78
C ALA A 95 8.93 -20.38 16.98
N PRO A 96 10.14 -20.93 17.12
CA PRO A 96 11.04 -20.56 18.22
C PRO A 96 11.41 -19.09 18.21
N ILE A 97 11.52 -18.45 17.04
CA ILE A 97 11.87 -17.05 16.88
C ILE A 97 10.78 -16.29 16.12
N GLY A 98 10.39 -15.14 16.68
CA GLY A 98 9.70 -14.08 15.96
C GLY A 98 10.70 -13.01 15.50
N LEU A 99 10.57 -12.55 14.27
CA LEU A 99 11.32 -11.42 13.75
C LEU A 99 10.34 -10.34 13.28
N VAL A 100 10.54 -9.11 13.71
CA VAL A 100 9.86 -7.96 13.11
C VAL A 100 10.84 -7.24 12.22
N ILE A 101 10.49 -7.13 10.95
CA ILE A 101 11.22 -6.32 9.97
C ILE A 101 10.43 -5.02 9.82
N ALA A 102 11.10 -3.90 10.00
CA ALA A 102 10.51 -2.58 9.99
C ALA A 102 11.39 -1.61 9.20
N TYR A 103 10.86 -0.44 8.90
CA TYR A 103 11.64 0.67 8.34
C TYR A 103 11.47 1.94 9.16
N ASP A 104 12.56 2.68 9.21
CA ASP A 104 12.69 3.95 9.92
C ASP A 104 12.41 5.10 8.96
N ARG A 105 11.30 5.83 9.17
CA ARG A 105 10.95 6.99 8.34
C ARG A 105 11.80 8.23 8.63
N SER A 106 12.46 8.27 9.79
CA SER A 106 13.27 9.43 10.18
C SER A 106 14.54 9.62 9.35
N VAL A 107 14.96 8.56 8.62
CA VAL A 107 16.13 8.64 7.71
C VAL A 107 15.83 9.44 6.44
N LEU A 108 14.55 9.69 6.14
CA LEU A 108 14.15 10.45 4.96
C LEU A 108 14.35 11.95 5.16
N ASN A 109 14.87 12.61 4.14
CA ASN A 109 14.91 14.06 4.03
C ASN A 109 14.66 14.47 2.58
N GLN A 110 14.54 15.78 2.34
CA GLN A 110 14.21 16.32 1.01
C GLN A 110 15.24 16.01 -0.09
N PHE A 111 16.45 15.57 0.28
CA PHE A 111 17.53 15.22 -0.66
C PHE A 111 17.78 13.72 -0.75
N THR A 112 16.94 12.88 -0.13
CA THR A 112 17.11 11.44 -0.25
C THR A 112 16.89 11.00 -1.69
N ILE A 113 17.94 10.48 -2.31
CA ILE A 113 17.91 10.04 -3.72
C ILE A 113 16.94 8.89 -3.88
N GLY A 114 16.05 8.98 -4.89
CA GLY A 114 15.08 7.91 -5.23
C GLY A 114 13.76 7.99 -4.49
N THR A 115 13.51 9.05 -3.68
CA THR A 115 12.23 9.22 -2.97
C THR A 115 11.35 10.33 -3.56
N ILE A 116 11.85 11.10 -4.53
CA ILE A 116 11.05 12.11 -5.23
C ILE A 116 9.92 11.41 -6.00
N GLY A 117 8.69 11.76 -5.68
CA GLY A 117 7.49 11.17 -6.27
C GLY A 117 6.92 9.95 -5.50
N SER A 118 7.70 9.29 -4.62
CA SER A 118 7.18 8.20 -3.78
C SER A 118 8.03 7.99 -2.53
N ASN A 119 7.44 8.17 -1.36
CA ASN A 119 8.08 7.82 -0.08
C ASN A 119 8.06 6.29 0.21
N GLU A 120 7.38 5.50 -0.62
CA GLU A 120 7.29 4.04 -0.48
C GLU A 120 8.62 3.32 -0.75
N ALA A 121 9.56 3.97 -1.43
CA ALA A 121 10.84 3.36 -1.79
C ALA A 121 11.65 2.84 -0.58
N VAL A 122 11.50 3.47 0.59
CA VAL A 122 12.11 3.02 1.86
C VAL A 122 11.49 1.68 2.30
N LYS A 123 10.18 1.57 2.23
CA LYS A 123 9.45 0.34 2.51
C LYS A 123 9.86 -0.78 1.54
N PHE A 124 10.00 -0.46 0.25
CA PHE A 124 10.44 -1.44 -0.76
C PHE A 124 11.84 -1.96 -0.47
N SER A 125 12.76 -1.11 -0.02
CA SER A 125 14.10 -1.51 0.42
C SER A 125 14.03 -2.57 1.52
N SER A 126 13.16 -2.37 2.52
CA SER A 126 12.97 -3.32 3.62
C SER A 126 12.26 -4.61 3.18
N VAL A 127 11.40 -4.55 2.14
CA VAL A 127 10.83 -5.75 1.51
C VAL A 127 11.92 -6.57 0.80
N CYS A 128 12.87 -5.92 0.11
CA CYS A 128 14.04 -6.59 -0.47
C CYS A 128 14.89 -7.26 0.62
N ALA A 129 15.10 -6.59 1.75
CA ALA A 129 15.81 -7.17 2.88
C ALA A 129 15.08 -8.41 3.45
N ALA A 130 13.76 -8.35 3.60
CA ALA A 130 12.95 -9.48 4.02
C ALA A 130 13.10 -10.69 3.06
N GLN A 131 13.10 -10.44 1.75
CA GLN A 131 13.31 -11.50 0.75
C GLN A 131 14.70 -12.12 0.86
N ASN A 132 15.76 -11.32 1.04
CA ASN A 132 17.12 -11.84 1.21
C ASN A 132 17.26 -12.69 2.46
N ILE A 133 16.67 -12.26 3.59
CA ILE A 133 16.60 -13.04 4.83
C ILE A 133 15.93 -14.40 4.57
N TRP A 134 14.80 -14.38 3.86
CA TRP A 134 14.06 -15.59 3.55
C TRP A 134 14.86 -16.59 2.74
N LEU A 135 15.54 -16.11 1.70
CA LEU A 135 16.41 -16.95 0.85
C LEU A 135 17.59 -17.51 1.65
N SER A 136 18.23 -16.69 2.49
CA SER A 136 19.34 -17.13 3.35
C SER A 136 18.91 -18.19 4.36
N LEU A 137 17.75 -18.02 4.99
CA LEU A 137 17.19 -19.06 5.88
C LEU A 137 16.87 -20.34 5.12
N THR A 138 16.30 -20.24 3.91
CA THR A 138 15.98 -21.39 3.07
C THR A 138 17.26 -22.16 2.68
N GLU A 139 18.35 -21.47 2.33
CA GLU A 139 19.65 -22.08 2.05
C GLU A 139 20.18 -22.87 3.25
N GLN A 140 19.96 -22.36 4.45
CA GLN A 140 20.39 -22.95 5.71
C GLN A 140 19.46 -24.07 6.22
N GLY A 141 18.37 -24.39 5.48
CA GLY A 141 17.38 -25.41 5.88
C GLY A 141 16.35 -24.93 6.91
N TYR A 142 16.23 -23.62 7.10
CA TYR A 142 15.22 -22.98 7.96
C TYR A 142 14.09 -22.40 7.14
N GLY A 143 12.92 -22.27 7.77
CA GLY A 143 11.73 -21.66 7.20
C GLY A 143 11.45 -20.29 7.79
N MET A 144 10.78 -19.45 7.00
CA MET A 144 10.19 -18.22 7.46
C MET A 144 8.75 -18.11 6.99
N GLY A 145 7.87 -17.59 7.85
CA GLY A 145 6.47 -17.33 7.54
C GLY A 145 6.08 -15.89 7.86
N TRP A 146 5.48 -15.18 6.90
CA TRP A 146 5.09 -13.78 7.07
C TRP A 146 3.65 -13.66 7.55
N VAL A 147 3.44 -13.13 8.76
CA VAL A 147 2.14 -12.81 9.34
C VAL A 147 1.87 -11.32 9.13
N SER A 148 0.89 -11.01 8.28
CA SER A 148 0.50 -9.64 7.89
C SER A 148 -0.94 -9.28 8.26
N ILE A 149 -1.75 -10.23 8.76
CA ILE A 149 -3.13 -10.01 9.21
C ILE A 149 -3.07 -9.41 10.63
N LEU A 150 -2.70 -8.14 10.70
CA LEU A 150 -2.47 -7.42 11.96
C LEU A 150 -2.97 -5.98 11.84
N ASN A 151 -3.43 -5.41 12.94
CA ASN A 151 -3.52 -3.96 13.03
C ASN A 151 -2.13 -3.39 13.33
N TYR A 152 -1.54 -2.70 12.39
CA TYR A 152 -0.16 -2.22 12.52
C TYR A 152 0.01 -1.16 13.60
N TYR A 153 -1.02 -0.35 13.88
CA TYR A 153 -0.98 0.62 14.98
C TYR A 153 -0.92 -0.09 16.34
N GLN A 154 -1.81 -1.07 16.58
CA GLN A 154 -1.82 -1.85 17.82
C GLN A 154 -0.55 -2.71 17.93
N PHE A 155 -0.07 -3.25 16.81
CA PHE A 155 1.16 -4.02 16.75
C PHE A 155 2.38 -3.19 17.18
N LYS A 156 2.50 -1.95 16.71
CA LYS A 156 3.53 -1.01 17.18
C LYS A 156 3.45 -0.76 18.69
N LYS A 157 2.24 -0.63 19.24
CA LYS A 157 2.02 -0.42 20.67
C LYS A 157 2.42 -1.64 21.51
N ILE A 158 2.07 -2.86 21.07
CA ILE A 158 2.48 -4.10 21.73
C ILE A 158 4.01 -4.20 21.81
N LEU A 159 4.71 -3.75 20.77
CA LEU A 159 6.16 -3.83 20.69
C LEU A 159 6.89 -2.60 21.23
N ASP A 160 6.16 -1.60 21.71
CA ASP A 160 6.70 -0.29 22.15
C ASP A 160 7.65 0.33 21.11
N LEU A 161 7.27 0.25 19.83
CA LEU A 161 8.10 0.81 18.75
C LEU A 161 7.95 2.33 18.69
N PRO A 162 9.06 3.07 18.44
CA PRO A 162 9.02 4.50 18.19
C PRO A 162 8.07 4.88 17.05
N GLU A 163 7.54 6.10 17.09
CA GLU A 163 6.53 6.57 16.12
C GLU A 163 7.05 6.57 14.67
N ASN A 164 8.34 6.82 14.47
CA ASN A 164 8.98 6.82 13.16
C ASN A 164 9.29 5.40 12.60
N ILE A 165 9.09 4.36 13.39
CA ILE A 165 9.34 2.97 12.97
C ILE A 165 8.03 2.35 12.46
N GLU A 166 8.04 1.85 11.23
CA GLU A 166 6.89 1.21 10.59
C GLU A 166 7.18 -0.27 10.29
N PRO A 167 6.49 -1.21 10.96
CA PRO A 167 6.70 -2.63 10.72
C PRO A 167 6.09 -3.09 9.38
N LEU A 168 6.78 -4.03 8.70
CA LEU A 168 6.25 -4.76 7.54
C LEU A 168 5.33 -5.91 7.96
N GLY A 169 5.51 -6.44 9.15
CA GLY A 169 4.78 -7.57 9.69
C GLY A 169 5.59 -8.33 10.74
N TYR A 170 5.02 -9.45 11.16
CA TYR A 170 5.67 -10.41 12.06
C TYR A 170 6.11 -11.63 11.25
N PHE A 171 7.35 -12.05 11.41
CA PHE A 171 7.93 -13.19 10.69
C PHE A 171 8.25 -14.30 11.66
N CYS A 172 7.64 -15.46 11.46
CA CYS A 172 7.91 -16.68 12.22
C CYS A 172 9.14 -17.37 11.64
N ILE A 173 10.15 -17.70 12.44
CA ILE A 173 11.39 -18.35 11.98
C ILE A 173 11.64 -19.61 12.84
N GLY A 174 11.98 -20.70 12.15
CA GLY A 174 12.30 -21.97 12.79
C GLY A 174 12.63 -23.05 11.77
N LYS A 175 12.86 -24.27 12.24
CA LYS A 175 13.05 -25.43 11.39
C LYS A 175 11.69 -25.94 10.92
N PRO A 176 11.45 -26.11 9.59
CA PRO A 176 10.18 -26.61 9.11
C PRO A 176 9.87 -28.01 9.64
N ALA A 177 8.67 -28.20 10.20
CA ALA A 177 8.18 -29.51 10.64
C ALA A 177 7.57 -30.33 9.50
N THR A 178 7.31 -29.68 8.36
CA THR A 178 6.65 -30.28 7.19
C THR A 178 7.40 -29.92 5.92
N ASN A 179 7.48 -30.89 5.00
CA ASN A 179 7.98 -30.60 3.65
C ASN A 179 6.84 -30.04 2.79
N TYR A 180 6.96 -28.79 2.41
CA TYR A 180 5.96 -28.09 1.57
C TYR A 180 6.05 -28.43 0.09
N GLY A 181 7.03 -29.25 -0.35
CA GLY A 181 7.21 -29.60 -1.76
C GLY A 181 7.45 -28.39 -2.67
N ASN A 182 7.10 -28.53 -3.94
CA ASN A 182 7.34 -27.52 -4.97
C ASN A 182 6.17 -26.57 -5.23
N GLN A 183 5.04 -26.74 -4.52
CA GLN A 183 3.85 -25.89 -4.69
C GLN A 183 3.56 -25.07 -3.44
N PRO A 184 3.14 -23.81 -3.56
CA PRO A 184 2.67 -23.00 -2.44
C PRO A 184 1.50 -23.67 -1.70
N MET A 185 1.45 -23.55 -0.38
CA MET A 185 0.38 -24.12 0.47
C MET A 185 -1.02 -23.69 -0.02
N LEU A 186 -1.22 -22.42 -0.34
CA LEU A 186 -2.50 -21.90 -0.83
C LEU A 186 -2.95 -22.55 -2.15
N GLN A 187 -2.00 -22.96 -3.00
CA GLN A 187 -2.30 -23.71 -4.22
C GLN A 187 -2.68 -25.16 -3.91
N GLN A 188 -1.95 -25.81 -2.99
CA GLN A 188 -2.25 -27.19 -2.56
C GLN A 188 -3.64 -27.27 -1.89
N LEU A 189 -4.04 -26.24 -1.16
CA LEU A 189 -5.35 -26.13 -0.49
C LEU A 189 -6.43 -25.54 -1.40
N HIS A 190 -6.19 -25.43 -2.69
CA HIS A 190 -7.15 -24.93 -3.69
C HIS A 190 -7.66 -23.51 -3.46
N TRP A 191 -6.95 -22.68 -2.69
CA TRP A 191 -7.31 -21.29 -2.49
C TRP A 191 -7.17 -20.48 -3.77
N LYS A 192 -6.03 -20.60 -4.46
CA LYS A 192 -5.77 -19.94 -5.75
C LYS A 192 -4.63 -20.66 -6.49
N GLN A 193 -4.73 -20.72 -7.80
CA GLN A 193 -3.64 -21.21 -8.65
C GLN A 193 -2.64 -20.10 -8.94
N LYS A 194 -1.35 -20.43 -8.87
CA LYS A 194 -0.29 -19.54 -9.33
C LYS A 194 -0.21 -19.62 -10.85
N SER A 195 0.05 -18.48 -11.52
CA SER A 195 0.30 -18.48 -12.97
C SER A 195 1.54 -19.31 -13.32
N GLU A 196 1.48 -20.02 -14.43
CA GLU A 196 2.58 -20.89 -14.90
C GLU A 196 3.78 -20.07 -15.41
N ALA A 197 3.52 -18.89 -15.94
CA ALA A 197 4.54 -18.01 -16.51
C ALA A 197 4.41 -16.57 -15.97
N PRO A 198 5.50 -15.80 -16.00
CA PRO A 198 5.43 -14.38 -15.67
C PRO A 198 4.58 -13.64 -16.71
N ASN A 199 3.73 -12.74 -16.24
CA ASN A 199 3.00 -11.83 -17.12
C ASN A 199 3.93 -10.68 -17.48
N CYS A 200 4.33 -10.60 -18.76
CA CYS A 200 5.22 -9.58 -19.27
C CYS A 200 4.63 -8.95 -20.54
N THR A 201 4.55 -7.64 -20.56
CA THR A 201 4.08 -6.87 -21.72
C THR A 201 5.17 -5.90 -22.15
N GLU A 202 5.54 -5.93 -23.42
CA GLU A 202 6.45 -4.95 -24.00
C GLU A 202 5.69 -3.65 -24.28
N ILE A 203 6.17 -2.54 -23.72
CA ILE A 203 5.62 -1.19 -23.98
C ILE A 203 6.38 -0.62 -25.19
N LYS A 204 5.71 -0.55 -26.35
CA LYS A 204 6.31 -0.13 -27.63
C LYS A 204 6.13 1.35 -27.95
N THR A 205 5.18 2.02 -27.28
CA THR A 205 4.86 3.41 -27.55
C THR A 205 4.76 4.19 -26.26
N VAL A 206 5.19 5.44 -26.29
CA VAL A 206 4.96 6.40 -25.19
C VAL A 206 3.59 7.03 -25.42
N ILE A 207 2.75 7.02 -24.40
CA ILE A 207 1.52 7.81 -24.40
C ILE A 207 1.94 9.26 -24.11
N GLU A 208 1.89 10.13 -25.14
CA GLU A 208 2.35 11.52 -25.02
C GLU A 208 1.54 12.33 -24.00
N ASN A 209 0.31 11.92 -23.68
CA ASN A 209 -0.55 12.54 -22.68
C ASN A 209 -1.32 11.48 -21.85
N PRO A 210 -0.69 10.84 -20.86
CA PRO A 210 -1.33 9.79 -20.07
C PRO A 210 -2.57 10.25 -19.29
N ILE A 211 -2.70 11.55 -19.02
CA ILE A 211 -3.87 12.12 -18.31
C ILE A 211 -5.05 12.28 -19.26
N SER A 212 -4.83 12.63 -20.55
CA SER A 212 -5.91 12.75 -21.52
C SER A 212 -6.58 11.41 -21.83
N ASP A 213 -5.81 10.33 -21.90
CA ASP A 213 -6.33 8.98 -22.17
C ASP A 213 -7.14 8.40 -21.00
N PHE A 214 -6.80 8.77 -19.75
CA PHE A 214 -7.55 8.31 -18.59
C PHE A 214 -8.95 8.92 -18.49
N VAL A 215 -9.10 10.17 -18.94
CA VAL A 215 -10.38 10.89 -18.92
C VAL A 215 -11.25 10.56 -20.14
N LEU A 216 -10.64 10.21 -21.28
CA LEU A 216 -11.36 9.97 -22.55
C LEU A 216 -11.87 8.53 -22.73
N LYS A 217 -11.48 7.55 -21.91
CA LYS A 217 -12.00 6.18 -21.99
C LYS A 217 -13.39 5.95 -21.37
N THR A 218 -14.06 6.98 -20.93
CA THR A 218 -15.50 6.93 -20.68
C THR A 218 -16.24 7.16 -22.00
N GLN A 219 -16.44 6.06 -22.73
CA GLN A 219 -17.42 5.81 -23.81
C GLN A 219 -18.19 7.03 -24.33
N PHE A 220 -17.78 7.58 -25.46
CA PHE A 220 -18.66 8.25 -26.48
C PHE A 220 -17.79 8.65 -27.68
N GLU A 221 -17.33 7.70 -28.49
CA GLU A 221 -16.77 8.01 -29.80
C GLU A 221 -17.86 7.93 -30.87
N THR A 222 -18.30 9.07 -31.35
CA THR A 222 -18.97 9.19 -32.65
C THR A 222 -18.10 10.02 -33.58
N GLU A 223 -18.14 9.78 -34.90
CA GLU A 223 -17.33 10.46 -35.91
C GLU A 223 -17.39 12.02 -35.88
N ASN A 224 -18.44 12.57 -35.25
CA ASN A 224 -18.59 14.01 -35.03
C ASN A 224 -17.69 14.56 -33.90
N GLU A 225 -17.23 13.74 -32.99
CA GLU A 225 -16.41 14.17 -31.84
C GLU A 225 -14.95 14.39 -32.18
N THR A 226 -14.42 13.68 -33.19
CA THR A 226 -13.05 13.86 -33.66
C THR A 226 -12.85 15.22 -34.28
N ASN A 227 -13.84 15.74 -35.04
CA ASN A 227 -13.78 17.06 -35.64
C ASN A 227 -13.92 18.19 -34.59
N PHE A 228 -14.77 17.98 -33.57
CA PHE A 228 -14.94 18.94 -32.48
C PHE A 228 -13.66 19.04 -31.63
N SER A 229 -13.05 17.92 -31.25
CA SER A 229 -11.81 17.90 -30.48
C SER A 229 -10.66 18.59 -31.18
N ARG A 230 -10.55 18.42 -32.53
CA ARG A 230 -9.56 19.13 -33.33
C ARG A 230 -9.80 20.64 -33.33
N LEU A 231 -11.03 21.08 -33.53
CA LEU A 231 -11.40 22.51 -33.50
C LEU A 231 -11.16 23.15 -32.14
N LEU A 232 -11.41 22.42 -31.06
CA LEU A 232 -11.17 22.89 -29.71
C LEU A 232 -9.66 23.07 -29.43
N GLN A 233 -8.84 22.06 -29.83
CA GLN A 233 -7.40 22.16 -29.72
C GLN A 233 -6.83 23.34 -30.56
N GLU A 234 -7.24 23.47 -31.81
CA GLU A 234 -6.85 24.59 -32.68
C GLU A 234 -7.19 25.92 -32.02
N LYS A 235 -8.33 26.03 -31.36
CA LYS A 235 -8.72 27.23 -30.64
C LYS A 235 -7.86 27.53 -29.44
N ILE A 236 -7.43 26.51 -28.69
CA ILE A 236 -6.52 26.67 -27.56
C ILE A 236 -5.14 27.10 -28.05
N ASP A 237 -4.65 26.49 -29.13
CA ASP A 237 -3.32 26.75 -29.68
C ASP A 237 -3.22 28.11 -30.37
N SER A 238 -4.32 28.59 -30.97
CA SER A 238 -4.40 29.91 -31.63
C SER A 238 -4.47 31.10 -30.67
N LYS A 239 -4.51 30.90 -29.36
CA LYS A 239 -4.43 32.00 -28.39
C LYS A 239 -3.07 32.69 -28.46
N THR A 240 -3.03 33.98 -28.12
CA THR A 240 -1.80 34.80 -28.11
C THR A 240 -0.82 34.32 -27.03
N LYS A 241 -0.21 33.20 -27.24
CA LYS A 241 0.77 32.55 -26.40
C LYS A 241 1.58 31.53 -27.22
N PRO A 242 2.80 31.13 -26.82
CA PRO A 242 3.44 29.93 -27.38
C PRO A 242 2.56 28.70 -27.17
N VAL A 243 2.56 27.76 -28.12
CA VAL A 243 1.83 26.48 -27.97
C VAL A 243 2.34 25.71 -26.73
N GLY A 244 1.43 25.24 -25.89
CA GLY A 244 1.76 24.54 -24.68
C GLY A 244 2.25 25.40 -23.50
N ALA A 245 2.35 26.72 -23.65
CA ALA A 245 2.96 27.62 -22.64
C ALA A 245 2.19 27.66 -21.30
N LEU A 246 0.90 27.36 -21.30
CA LEU A 246 0.09 27.32 -20.08
C LEU A 246 0.01 25.92 -19.44
N GLY A 247 0.65 24.89 -20.03
CA GLY A 247 0.75 23.56 -19.48
C GLY A 247 -0.61 22.97 -19.09
N THR A 248 -0.77 22.57 -17.84
CA THR A 248 -1.99 21.93 -17.32
C THR A 248 -3.26 22.76 -17.53
N LEU A 249 -3.17 24.09 -17.59
CA LEU A 249 -4.34 24.95 -17.84
C LEU A 249 -4.92 24.72 -19.24
N GLU A 250 -4.11 24.41 -20.25
CA GLU A 250 -4.58 24.09 -21.59
C GLU A 250 -5.30 22.75 -21.61
N THR A 251 -4.78 21.76 -20.88
CA THR A 251 -5.42 20.44 -20.69
C THR A 251 -6.79 20.59 -20.01
N LEU A 252 -6.88 21.40 -18.96
CA LEU A 252 -8.15 21.69 -18.27
C LEU A 252 -9.14 22.41 -19.18
N ALA A 253 -8.67 23.40 -19.96
CA ALA A 253 -9.52 24.12 -20.93
C ALA A 253 -10.08 23.15 -21.99
N PHE A 254 -9.26 22.22 -22.48
CA PHE A 254 -9.69 21.19 -23.41
C PHE A 254 -10.75 20.26 -22.79
N GLN A 255 -10.51 19.77 -21.57
CA GLN A 255 -11.46 18.92 -20.84
C GLN A 255 -12.80 19.63 -20.64
N ILE A 256 -12.78 20.87 -20.15
CA ILE A 256 -13.98 21.67 -19.91
C ILE A 256 -14.74 21.87 -21.23
N GLY A 257 -14.05 22.25 -22.31
CA GLY A 257 -14.66 22.40 -23.61
C GLY A 257 -15.30 21.12 -24.14
N THR A 258 -14.67 19.99 -23.92
CA THR A 258 -15.17 18.66 -24.30
C THR A 258 -16.41 18.28 -23.50
N VAL A 259 -16.40 18.47 -22.18
CA VAL A 259 -17.56 18.15 -21.30
C VAL A 259 -18.77 19.01 -21.68
N PHE A 260 -18.57 20.30 -21.90
CA PHE A 260 -19.66 21.20 -22.27
C PHE A 260 -20.02 21.17 -23.78
N LYS A 261 -19.28 20.40 -24.60
CA LYS A 261 -19.44 20.30 -26.05
C LYS A 261 -19.50 21.68 -26.74
N THR A 262 -18.63 22.60 -26.32
CA THR A 262 -18.59 23.95 -26.82
C THR A 262 -17.16 24.53 -26.89
N LEU A 263 -16.89 25.27 -27.95
CA LEU A 263 -15.63 26.00 -28.10
C LEU A 263 -15.53 27.24 -27.18
N ASN A 264 -16.62 27.64 -26.53
CA ASN A 264 -16.70 28.79 -25.62
C ASN A 264 -17.38 28.38 -24.29
N PRO A 265 -16.77 27.51 -23.50
CA PRO A 265 -17.36 27.08 -22.23
C PRO A 265 -17.52 28.28 -21.29
N LYS A 266 -18.66 28.32 -20.60
CA LYS A 266 -18.92 29.29 -19.52
C LYS A 266 -19.25 28.49 -18.27
N ILE A 267 -18.59 28.80 -17.16
CA ILE A 267 -18.94 28.24 -15.85
C ILE A 267 -20.11 29.10 -15.34
N ILE A 268 -21.26 28.45 -15.18
CA ILE A 268 -22.48 29.09 -14.70
C ILE A 268 -22.85 28.45 -13.37
N ASN A 269 -23.07 29.29 -12.35
CA ASN A 269 -23.44 28.87 -10.99
C ASN A 269 -22.48 27.80 -10.42
N PRO A 270 -21.17 28.07 -10.32
CA PRO A 270 -20.24 27.11 -9.75
C PRO A 270 -20.61 26.81 -8.30
N ASN A 271 -20.50 25.54 -7.93
CA ASN A 271 -20.83 25.07 -6.58
C ASN A 271 -19.72 24.15 -6.05
N ILE A 272 -19.31 24.38 -4.80
CA ILE A 272 -18.46 23.47 -4.04
C ILE A 272 -19.36 22.78 -3.02
N VAL A 273 -19.31 21.45 -3.01
CA VAL A 273 -20.04 20.63 -2.04
C VAL A 273 -19.03 20.00 -1.09
N VAL A 274 -19.19 20.27 0.21
CA VAL A 274 -18.43 19.63 1.29
C VAL A 274 -19.26 18.53 1.89
N PHE A 275 -18.82 17.29 1.77
CA PHE A 275 -19.43 16.16 2.44
C PHE A 275 -18.78 15.99 3.81
N ALA A 276 -19.56 16.17 4.87
CA ALA A 276 -19.08 16.07 6.25
C ALA A 276 -19.78 14.91 6.96
N ALA A 277 -18.99 14.00 7.50
CA ALA A 277 -19.50 12.87 8.24
C ALA A 277 -18.60 12.50 9.41
N ASP A 278 -19.20 12.01 10.48
CA ASP A 278 -18.46 11.39 11.58
C ASP A 278 -18.04 9.98 11.19
N HIS A 279 -16.78 9.68 11.46
CA HIS A 279 -16.22 8.35 11.22
C HIS A 279 -15.95 7.68 12.57
N GLY A 280 -16.61 6.55 12.83
CA GLY A 280 -16.42 5.79 14.08
C GLY A 280 -14.96 5.40 14.36
N ILE A 281 -14.13 5.34 13.32
CA ILE A 281 -12.70 5.08 13.44
C ILE A 281 -11.94 6.14 14.25
N ALA A 282 -12.45 7.37 14.34
CA ALA A 282 -11.85 8.43 15.15
C ALA A 282 -11.80 8.06 16.65
N ASN A 283 -12.73 7.23 17.13
CA ASN A 283 -12.75 6.74 18.51
C ASN A 283 -11.60 5.74 18.81
N HIS A 284 -10.90 5.28 17.78
CA HIS A 284 -9.77 4.35 17.90
C HIS A 284 -8.41 5.07 17.89
N GLY A 285 -8.39 6.40 18.07
CA GLY A 285 -7.16 7.18 18.18
C GLY A 285 -6.37 7.33 16.86
N VAL A 286 -7.01 7.14 15.71
CA VAL A 286 -6.39 7.33 14.38
C VAL A 286 -6.38 8.80 13.95
N SER A 287 -7.09 9.67 14.66
CA SER A 287 -7.15 11.12 14.44
C SER A 287 -6.51 11.86 15.59
N ALA A 288 -5.76 12.93 15.30
CA ALA A 288 -5.23 13.85 16.29
C ALA A 288 -6.34 14.68 17.00
N TYR A 289 -7.55 14.67 16.41
CA TYR A 289 -8.69 15.45 16.91
C TYR A 289 -9.88 14.53 17.22
N PRO A 290 -10.69 14.86 18.27
CA PRO A 290 -11.90 14.11 18.59
C PRO A 290 -12.99 14.35 17.52
N GLN A 291 -14.00 13.47 17.48
CA GLN A 291 -15.15 13.57 16.55
C GLN A 291 -15.91 14.90 16.64
N ASP A 292 -15.97 15.52 17.82
CA ASP A 292 -16.63 16.80 18.01
C ASP A 292 -16.11 17.92 17.09
N VAL A 293 -14.88 17.80 16.60
CA VAL A 293 -14.29 18.76 15.65
C VAL A 293 -15.04 18.75 14.32
N THR A 294 -15.58 17.61 13.85
CA THR A 294 -16.40 17.55 12.64
C THR A 294 -17.59 18.48 12.76
N ARG A 295 -18.35 18.40 13.85
CA ARG A 295 -19.51 19.25 14.11
C ARG A 295 -19.11 20.73 14.23
N GLN A 296 -18.00 21.02 14.92
CA GLN A 296 -17.48 22.39 15.06
C GLN A 296 -17.09 22.98 13.70
N MET A 297 -16.46 22.17 12.84
CA MET A 297 -16.10 22.60 11.49
C MET A 297 -17.32 22.82 10.59
N VAL A 298 -18.33 21.96 10.66
CA VAL A 298 -19.60 22.15 9.94
C VAL A 298 -20.25 23.48 10.35
N ASN A 299 -20.35 23.74 11.65
CA ASN A 299 -20.87 25.01 12.14
C ASN A 299 -20.05 26.21 11.63
N ASN A 300 -18.72 26.10 11.64
CA ASN A 300 -17.84 27.14 11.12
C ASN A 300 -18.03 27.39 9.61
N PHE A 301 -18.30 26.34 8.83
CA PHE A 301 -18.66 26.50 7.41
C PHE A 301 -20.00 27.24 7.24
N LEU A 302 -20.99 26.87 8.05
CA LEU A 302 -22.32 27.50 8.00
C LEU A 302 -22.29 28.98 8.45
N GLU A 303 -21.46 29.31 9.42
CA GLU A 303 -21.25 30.69 9.93
C GLU A 303 -20.33 31.52 9.03
N GLY A 304 -19.71 30.92 8.01
CA GLY A 304 -18.84 31.66 7.08
C GLY A 304 -17.43 31.90 7.58
N GLY A 305 -17.00 31.23 8.65
CA GLY A 305 -15.71 31.47 9.32
C GLY A 305 -14.51 30.73 8.75
N ALA A 306 -14.72 29.74 7.87
CA ALA A 306 -13.64 28.92 7.34
C ALA A 306 -13.01 29.53 6.05
N ALA A 307 -11.77 29.16 5.77
CA ALA A 307 -11.05 29.63 4.57
C ALA A 307 -11.82 29.34 3.26
N ILE A 308 -12.52 28.20 3.16
CA ILE A 308 -13.33 27.84 2.00
C ILE A 308 -14.45 28.88 1.76
N ASN A 309 -15.04 29.42 2.81
CA ASN A 309 -16.07 30.46 2.70
C ASN A 309 -15.50 31.74 2.05
N LEU A 310 -14.27 32.14 2.46
CA LEU A 310 -13.59 33.30 1.89
C LEU A 310 -13.32 33.08 0.39
N PHE A 311 -12.80 31.93 0.00
CA PHE A 311 -12.53 31.63 -1.41
C PHE A 311 -13.82 31.54 -2.23
N CYS A 312 -14.87 30.92 -1.71
CA CYS A 312 -16.17 30.85 -2.37
C CYS A 312 -16.76 32.25 -2.60
N ASN A 313 -16.72 33.11 -1.58
CA ASN A 313 -17.21 34.47 -1.67
C ASN A 313 -16.41 35.32 -2.67
N GLN A 314 -15.07 35.17 -2.66
CA GLN A 314 -14.19 35.92 -3.58
C GLN A 314 -14.42 35.56 -5.05
N HIS A 315 -14.79 34.30 -5.34
CA HIS A 315 -14.95 33.77 -6.69
C HIS A 315 -16.42 33.56 -7.10
N GLU A 316 -17.36 34.05 -6.29
CA GLU A 316 -18.82 33.88 -6.54
C GLU A 316 -19.22 32.42 -6.72
N ILE A 317 -18.63 31.52 -5.91
CA ILE A 317 -18.90 30.08 -5.90
C ILE A 317 -19.89 29.79 -4.78
N GLN A 318 -20.96 29.07 -5.09
CA GLN A 318 -21.88 28.60 -4.08
C GLN A 318 -21.23 27.50 -3.22
N LEU A 319 -21.34 27.58 -1.88
CA LEU A 319 -20.90 26.55 -0.96
C LEU A 319 -22.10 25.79 -0.41
N SER A 320 -22.08 24.46 -0.55
CA SER A 320 -23.08 23.56 0.02
C SER A 320 -22.40 22.59 0.99
N ILE A 321 -23.01 22.36 2.16
CA ILE A 321 -22.52 21.40 3.15
C ILE A 321 -23.54 20.28 3.26
N LEU A 322 -23.11 19.03 3.12
CA LEU A 322 -23.92 17.80 3.19
C LEU A 322 -23.42 16.85 4.26
#